data_b571691d60ac661c29e69a93f4f9a86f
#
_entry.id   b571691d60ac661c29e69a93f4f9a86f
#
_cell.length_a   1.000
_cell.length_b   1.000
_cell.length_c   1.000
_cell.angle_alpha   90.00
_cell.angle_beta   90.00
_cell.angle_gamma   90.00
#
_symmetry.space_group_name_H-M   'P 1'
#
loop_
_entity.id
_entity.type
_entity.pdbx_description
1 polymer ?
#
loop_
_entity_poly.entity_id
_entity_poly.type
_entity_poly.pdbx_seq_one_letter_code
_entity_poly.pdbx_strand_id
1 'polypeptide(L)'
;MASAANSQRVVSGDGALLIREQGEPLIDAISSWWVTLHGHAHPVLAKAIADQAARLEQVIFADFTHEPAEQLAVRLSGLCGLQRLFFSDNGSTAVEVALKIACQWWANRGQPRYQIVAFDGAYHGDTFGAMAVGERNLFSAPFEDKLFPVARVPWPATWWDDDAVEAKESAALEVLERVLETPTAAVILEPLLQGAGGMAMVRPEFLRQVEARTRQAGALLIADEVLTGFGRCGDWFASRRAGIRPDLMALSKGLTGGCLPMGVTMASEAVFEAFVGDDPCLTLWHGHSFTANPLGCAAANASLDLLERNPAAFQQFEQRHRPHLERLARHRKVQHPRLTGTVAGFDLVVEGSSGYLNPAGPKLKRLAMKNGVF
;
A
#
# COMPACT_ATOMS: atom_id res chain seq x y z
N MET A 1 -17.25 -2.09 -14.30
CA MET A 1 -18.64 -1.61 -14.42
C MET A 1 -19.54 -2.52 -15.29
N ALA A 2 -19.01 -3.57 -15.87
CA ALA A 2 -19.79 -4.50 -16.72
C ALA A 2 -20.81 -5.37 -15.98
N SER A 3 -20.98 -5.27 -14.66
CA SER A 3 -21.86 -6.12 -13.87
C SER A 3 -22.78 -5.35 -12.90
N ALA A 4 -23.13 -4.13 -13.22
CA ALA A 4 -23.99 -3.29 -12.37
C ALA A 4 -25.38 -3.92 -12.07
N ALA A 5 -25.84 -4.85 -12.88
CA ALA A 5 -27.15 -5.51 -12.71
C ALA A 5 -27.29 -6.36 -11.41
N ASN A 6 -26.19 -6.62 -10.69
CA ASN A 6 -26.18 -7.44 -9.45
C ASN A 6 -25.60 -6.69 -8.25
N SER A 7 -25.51 -5.37 -8.27
CA SER A 7 -25.04 -4.58 -7.13
C SER A 7 -26.05 -4.68 -5.98
N GLN A 8 -25.57 -5.01 -4.79
CA GLN A 8 -26.38 -5.07 -3.56
C GLN A 8 -26.24 -3.76 -2.80
N ARG A 9 -27.35 -3.24 -2.31
CA ARG A 9 -27.37 -2.03 -1.51
C ARG A 9 -26.98 -2.34 -0.07
N VAL A 10 -25.90 -1.71 0.40
CA VAL A 10 -25.49 -1.71 1.82
C VAL A 10 -26.07 -0.46 2.44
N VAL A 11 -26.72 -0.58 3.58
CA VAL A 11 -27.40 0.52 4.30
C VAL A 11 -26.65 0.95 5.55
N SER A 12 -25.86 0.07 6.14
CA SER A 12 -24.99 0.36 7.29
C SER A 12 -23.88 -0.68 7.42
N GLY A 13 -22.96 -0.46 8.35
CA GLY A 13 -21.96 -1.42 8.76
C GLY A 13 -21.86 -1.47 10.29
N ASP A 14 -21.41 -2.61 10.82
CA ASP A 14 -21.14 -2.78 12.24
C ASP A 14 -20.00 -3.80 12.41
N GLY A 15 -18.87 -3.33 12.95
CA GLY A 15 -17.68 -4.17 13.08
C GLY A 15 -17.25 -4.80 11.75
N ALA A 16 -17.23 -6.10 11.65
CA ALA A 16 -16.90 -6.81 10.41
C ALA A 16 -18.10 -7.00 9.45
N LEU A 17 -19.28 -6.51 9.79
CA LEU A 17 -20.51 -6.78 9.05
C LEU A 17 -20.92 -5.64 8.14
N LEU A 18 -21.30 -5.99 6.90
CA LEU A 18 -22.03 -5.13 5.97
C LEU A 18 -23.52 -5.48 6.06
N ILE A 19 -24.32 -4.51 6.47
CA ILE A 19 -25.78 -4.66 6.61
C ILE A 19 -26.43 -4.29 5.28
N ARG A 20 -27.07 -5.24 4.64
CA ARG A 20 -27.72 -5.06 3.34
C ARG A 20 -29.18 -4.64 3.51
N GLU A 21 -29.67 -3.91 2.53
CA GLU A 21 -31.10 -3.55 2.45
C GLU A 21 -31.98 -4.79 2.34
N GLN A 22 -31.47 -5.83 1.67
CA GLN A 22 -32.16 -7.12 1.52
C GLN A 22 -31.17 -8.28 1.78
N GLY A 23 -31.64 -9.29 2.51
CA GLY A 23 -30.87 -10.49 2.88
C GLY A 23 -30.07 -10.33 4.17
N GLU A 24 -29.40 -11.41 4.55
CA GLU A 24 -28.60 -11.48 5.78
C GLU A 24 -27.33 -10.62 5.67
N PRO A 25 -26.79 -10.11 6.80
CA PRO A 25 -25.50 -9.42 6.81
C PRO A 25 -24.37 -10.24 6.19
N LEU A 26 -23.38 -9.56 5.63
CA LEU A 26 -22.17 -10.19 5.10
C LEU A 26 -20.96 -9.83 5.97
N ILE A 27 -20.10 -10.81 6.23
CA ILE A 27 -18.76 -10.55 6.77
C ILE A 27 -17.91 -9.94 5.67
N ASP A 28 -17.38 -8.73 5.89
CA ASP A 28 -16.41 -8.09 5.01
C ASP A 28 -15.01 -8.68 5.24
N ALA A 29 -14.73 -9.81 4.59
CA ALA A 29 -13.45 -10.51 4.76
C ALA A 29 -12.27 -9.84 4.02
N ILE A 30 -12.55 -8.84 3.19
CA ILE A 30 -11.51 -8.08 2.48
C ILE A 30 -11.33 -6.66 3.01
N SER A 31 -11.98 -6.33 4.15
CA SER A 31 -11.91 -5.00 4.79
C SER A 31 -12.16 -3.86 3.79
N SER A 32 -13.20 -4.01 2.93
CA SER A 32 -13.58 -3.04 1.89
C SER A 32 -12.39 -2.58 1.03
N TRP A 33 -11.67 -3.52 0.43
CA TRP A 33 -10.41 -3.33 -0.28
C TRP A 33 -9.27 -2.83 0.64
N TRP A 34 -9.19 -3.48 1.82
CA TRP A 34 -8.09 -3.31 2.78
C TRP A 34 -8.02 -1.93 3.45
N VAL A 35 -9.06 -1.11 3.36
CA VAL A 35 -9.08 0.22 3.98
C VAL A 35 -9.53 0.19 5.43
N THR A 36 -10.51 -0.68 5.78
CA THR A 36 -11.12 -0.73 7.11
C THR A 36 -10.24 -1.51 8.08
N LEU A 37 -9.69 -0.84 9.10
CA LEU A 37 -8.86 -1.47 10.13
C LEU A 37 -9.62 -1.78 11.42
N HIS A 38 -10.54 -0.91 11.82
CA HIS A 38 -11.19 -0.96 13.13
C HIS A 38 -12.63 -1.48 13.07
N GLY A 39 -13.04 -2.01 11.91
CA GLY A 39 -14.43 -2.34 11.63
C GLY A 39 -15.23 -1.12 11.16
N HIS A 40 -16.39 -1.44 10.57
CA HIS A 40 -17.32 -0.43 10.06
C HIS A 40 -17.97 0.35 11.20
N ALA A 41 -18.29 1.62 10.93
CA ALA A 41 -19.00 2.55 11.84
C ALA A 41 -18.37 2.66 13.22
N HIS A 42 -17.03 2.57 13.32
CA HIS A 42 -16.35 2.65 14.62
C HIS A 42 -16.60 3.99 15.31
N PRO A 43 -17.19 4.01 16.55
CA PRO A 43 -17.69 5.23 17.17
C PRO A 43 -16.60 6.27 17.47
N VAL A 44 -15.38 5.85 17.76
CA VAL A 44 -14.25 6.76 18.02
C VAL A 44 -13.88 7.53 16.75
N LEU A 45 -13.83 6.86 15.59
CA LEU A 45 -13.52 7.50 14.32
C LEU A 45 -14.65 8.45 13.88
N ALA A 46 -15.90 7.99 14.00
CA ALA A 46 -17.07 8.81 13.66
C ALA A 46 -17.12 10.10 14.52
N LYS A 47 -16.86 9.96 15.83
CA LYS A 47 -16.80 11.11 16.75
C LYS A 47 -15.66 12.07 16.41
N ALA A 48 -14.46 11.58 16.14
CA ALA A 48 -13.31 12.43 15.80
C ALA A 48 -13.58 13.28 14.56
N ILE A 49 -14.18 12.68 13.52
CA ILE A 49 -14.57 13.40 12.29
C ILE A 49 -15.64 14.45 12.58
N ALA A 50 -16.69 14.09 13.35
CA ALA A 50 -17.79 15.01 13.67
C ALA A 50 -17.31 16.21 14.52
N ASP A 51 -16.49 15.97 15.54
CA ASP A 51 -15.92 17.02 16.39
C ASP A 51 -15.03 17.96 15.57
N GLN A 52 -14.20 17.42 14.68
CA GLN A 52 -13.34 18.24 13.83
C GLN A 52 -14.14 19.04 12.80
N ALA A 53 -15.17 18.46 12.20
CA ALA A 53 -16.07 19.17 11.27
C ALA A 53 -16.77 20.37 11.94
N ALA A 54 -17.08 20.27 13.23
CA ALA A 54 -17.66 21.36 14.00
C ALA A 54 -16.66 22.48 14.36
N ARG A 55 -15.34 22.23 14.21
CA ARG A 55 -14.28 23.21 14.53
C ARG A 55 -13.68 23.86 13.29
N LEU A 56 -13.27 23.03 12.33
CA LEU A 56 -12.61 23.46 11.10
C LEU A 56 -12.64 22.30 10.10
N GLU A 57 -13.37 22.46 8.99
CA GLU A 57 -13.50 21.46 7.93
C GLU A 57 -12.35 21.50 6.93
N GLN A 58 -11.83 22.72 6.62
CA GLN A 58 -10.73 22.95 5.70
C GLN A 58 -10.09 24.31 5.91
N VAL A 59 -8.79 24.40 5.65
CA VAL A 59 -8.00 25.62 5.51
C VAL A 59 -6.90 25.37 4.48
N ILE A 60 -6.53 26.40 3.72
CA ILE A 60 -5.38 26.29 2.79
C ILE A 60 -4.11 25.97 3.55
N PHE A 61 -3.41 24.88 3.17
CA PHE A 61 -2.17 24.42 3.81
C PHE A 61 -0.91 24.97 3.12
N ALA A 62 -0.97 26.25 2.70
CA ALA A 62 0.17 26.97 2.11
C ALA A 62 0.79 27.93 3.14
N ASP A 63 -0.05 28.77 3.76
CA ASP A 63 0.38 29.76 4.76
C ASP A 63 -0.13 29.44 6.15
N PHE A 64 -0.98 28.42 6.28
CA PHE A 64 -1.62 27.99 7.53
C PHE A 64 -1.30 26.55 7.84
N THR A 65 -1.32 26.23 9.11
CA THR A 65 -1.28 24.88 9.66
C THR A 65 -2.44 24.68 10.65
N HIS A 66 -2.63 23.48 11.13
CA HIS A 66 -3.62 23.17 12.15
C HIS A 66 -3.20 21.97 13.01
N GLU A 67 -3.63 21.96 14.24
CA GLU A 67 -3.24 20.99 15.26
C GLU A 67 -3.36 19.52 14.82
N PRO A 68 -4.46 19.04 14.17
CA PRO A 68 -4.53 17.65 13.72
C PRO A 68 -3.44 17.25 12.73
N ALA A 69 -3.01 18.15 11.82
CA ALA A 69 -1.94 17.85 10.87
C ALA A 69 -0.57 17.82 11.56
N GLU A 70 -0.30 18.74 12.46
CA GLU A 70 0.95 18.79 13.24
C GLU A 70 1.12 17.53 14.10
N GLN A 71 0.06 17.15 14.83
CA GLN A 71 0.05 15.94 15.64
C GLN A 71 0.29 14.68 14.78
N LEU A 72 -0.41 14.58 13.64
CA LEU A 72 -0.25 13.45 12.72
C LEU A 72 1.18 13.37 12.16
N ALA A 73 1.76 14.53 11.81
CA ALA A 73 3.13 14.61 11.32
C ALA A 73 4.15 14.08 12.34
N VAL A 74 4.05 14.53 13.59
CA VAL A 74 4.94 14.08 14.67
C VAL A 74 4.79 12.57 14.91
N ARG A 75 3.57 12.05 14.95
CA ARG A 75 3.30 10.63 15.19
C ARG A 75 3.83 9.75 14.07
N LEU A 76 3.51 10.09 12.82
CA LEU A 76 4.00 9.31 11.67
C LEU A 76 5.53 9.32 11.60
N SER A 77 6.16 10.47 11.82
CA SER A 77 7.62 10.57 11.87
C SER A 77 8.23 9.63 12.93
N GLY A 78 7.65 9.60 14.13
CA GLY A 78 8.09 8.69 15.19
C GLY A 78 7.88 7.22 14.89
N LEU A 79 6.79 6.86 14.17
CA LEU A 79 6.45 5.48 13.85
C LEU A 79 7.29 4.90 12.71
N CYS A 80 7.53 5.65 11.63
CA CYS A 80 8.23 5.16 10.45
C CYS A 80 9.72 5.55 10.39
N GLY A 81 10.17 6.48 11.25
CA GLY A 81 11.57 6.94 11.28
C GLY A 81 11.97 7.84 10.10
N LEU A 82 10.98 8.37 9.38
CA LEU A 82 11.16 9.36 8.30
C LEU A 82 10.65 10.71 8.79
N GLN A 83 11.46 11.77 8.65
CA GLN A 83 11.28 13.03 9.38
C GLN A 83 10.36 14.02 8.70
N ARG A 84 10.13 13.88 7.40
CA ARG A 84 9.38 14.83 6.59
C ARG A 84 8.18 14.15 5.96
N LEU A 85 7.12 14.90 5.73
CA LEU A 85 5.94 14.36 5.09
C LEU A 85 5.27 15.36 4.17
N PHE A 86 4.56 14.83 3.17
CA PHE A 86 3.73 15.57 2.25
C PHE A 86 2.33 14.94 2.25
N PHE A 87 1.29 15.74 2.44
CA PHE A 87 -0.10 15.30 2.40
C PHE A 87 -0.67 15.30 0.99
N SER A 88 -1.43 14.25 0.66
CA SER A 88 -2.16 14.12 -0.60
C SER A 88 -3.53 13.45 -0.39
N ASP A 89 -4.28 13.17 -1.48
CA ASP A 89 -5.68 12.73 -1.36
C ASP A 89 -5.86 11.22 -1.16
N ASN A 90 -4.94 10.40 -1.66
CA ASN A 90 -5.09 8.94 -1.65
C ASN A 90 -3.74 8.24 -1.91
N GLY A 91 -3.74 6.90 -1.97
CA GLY A 91 -2.53 6.12 -2.18
C GLY A 91 -1.84 6.39 -3.52
N SER A 92 -2.62 6.51 -4.59
CA SER A 92 -2.09 6.79 -5.92
C SER A 92 -1.37 8.14 -5.96
N THR A 93 -1.96 9.18 -5.36
CA THR A 93 -1.34 10.50 -5.27
C THR A 93 -0.14 10.54 -4.33
N ALA A 94 -0.12 9.73 -3.26
CA ALA A 94 1.06 9.58 -2.42
C ALA A 94 2.24 8.96 -3.19
N VAL A 95 1.98 7.97 -4.05
CA VAL A 95 2.98 7.40 -4.96
C VAL A 95 3.45 8.44 -5.99
N GLU A 96 2.53 9.21 -6.62
CA GLU A 96 2.89 10.29 -7.54
C GLU A 96 3.86 11.29 -6.90
N VAL A 97 3.58 11.69 -5.66
CA VAL A 97 4.45 12.59 -4.90
C VAL A 97 5.81 11.95 -4.64
N ALA A 98 5.86 10.68 -4.24
CA ALA A 98 7.12 9.96 -4.03
C ALA A 98 7.97 9.89 -5.30
N LEU A 99 7.37 9.60 -6.46
CA LEU A 99 8.05 9.57 -7.75
C LEU A 99 8.59 10.94 -8.15
N LYS A 100 7.78 12.01 -7.97
CA LYS A 100 8.19 13.39 -8.23
C LYS A 100 9.35 13.82 -7.34
N ILE A 101 9.27 13.53 -6.03
CA ILE A 101 10.35 13.80 -5.09
C ILE A 101 11.63 13.07 -5.54
N ALA A 102 11.55 11.80 -5.88
CA ALA A 102 12.71 11.03 -6.29
C ALA A 102 13.39 11.60 -7.56
N CYS A 103 12.62 11.96 -8.58
CA CYS A 103 13.16 12.54 -9.80
C CYS A 103 13.75 13.95 -9.54
N GLN A 104 13.02 14.80 -8.81
CA GLN A 104 13.46 16.17 -8.54
C GLN A 104 14.66 16.21 -7.58
N TRP A 105 14.76 15.28 -6.63
CA TRP A 105 15.93 15.16 -5.75
C TRP A 105 17.24 15.03 -6.53
N TRP A 106 17.24 14.23 -7.59
CA TRP A 106 18.38 14.09 -8.48
C TRP A 106 18.64 15.34 -9.32
N ALA A 107 17.58 15.99 -9.82
CA ALA A 107 17.69 17.23 -10.58
C ALA A 107 18.26 18.35 -9.73
N ASN A 108 17.76 18.53 -8.49
CA ASN A 108 18.23 19.55 -7.55
C ASN A 108 19.71 19.37 -7.16
N ARG A 109 20.24 18.16 -7.26
CA ARG A 109 21.65 17.82 -7.03
C ARG A 109 22.54 17.98 -8.28
N GLY A 110 21.98 18.45 -9.40
CA GLY A 110 22.69 18.59 -10.67
C GLY A 110 23.06 17.24 -11.34
N GLN A 111 22.42 16.16 -10.94
CA GLN A 111 22.63 14.79 -11.46
C GLN A 111 21.32 14.15 -11.89
N PRO A 112 20.61 14.69 -12.90
CA PRO A 112 19.29 14.21 -13.25
C PRO A 112 19.31 12.72 -13.62
N ARG A 113 18.44 11.93 -12.97
CA ARG A 113 18.19 10.50 -13.25
C ARG A 113 16.71 10.32 -13.50
N TYR A 114 16.39 9.54 -14.54
CA TYR A 114 15.00 9.38 -14.99
C TYR A 114 14.51 7.95 -14.90
N GLN A 115 15.42 6.95 -14.84
CA GLN A 115 15.01 5.57 -14.72
C GLN A 115 14.35 5.33 -13.35
N ILE A 116 13.17 4.74 -13.38
CA ILE A 116 12.53 4.12 -12.23
C ILE A 116 12.57 2.61 -12.43
N VAL A 117 12.85 1.88 -11.36
CA VAL A 117 12.78 0.42 -11.32
C VAL A 117 11.57 0.01 -10.50
N ALA A 118 10.77 -0.91 -11.02
CA ALA A 118 9.62 -1.49 -10.33
C ALA A 118 9.56 -3.01 -10.56
N PHE A 119 8.74 -3.70 -9.77
CA PHE A 119 8.62 -5.15 -9.84
C PHE A 119 7.39 -5.58 -10.65
N ASP A 120 7.50 -6.73 -11.35
CA ASP A 120 6.39 -7.35 -12.03
C ASP A 120 5.27 -7.70 -11.04
N GLY A 121 4.02 -7.59 -11.47
CA GLY A 121 2.85 -7.84 -10.64
C GLY A 121 2.49 -6.71 -9.66
N ALA A 122 3.29 -5.63 -9.57
CA ALA A 122 3.05 -4.53 -8.65
C ALA A 122 1.81 -3.70 -9.02
N TYR A 123 1.17 -3.12 -8.00
CA TYR A 123 0.09 -2.15 -8.17
C TYR A 123 0.31 -0.95 -7.24
N HIS A 124 0.44 0.22 -7.81
CA HIS A 124 0.74 1.45 -7.07
C HIS A 124 -0.34 2.53 -7.19
N GLY A 125 -1.40 2.25 -7.94
CA GLY A 125 -2.52 3.17 -8.15
C GLY A 125 -2.89 3.37 -9.63
N ASP A 126 -3.93 4.17 -9.87
CA ASP A 126 -4.54 4.35 -11.20
C ASP A 126 -4.31 5.73 -11.80
N THR A 127 -3.56 6.63 -11.17
CA THR A 127 -3.02 7.83 -11.82
C THR A 127 -1.89 7.45 -12.77
N PHE A 128 -1.62 8.25 -13.79
CA PHE A 128 -0.68 7.85 -14.86
C PHE A 128 0.73 7.51 -14.35
N GLY A 129 1.27 8.26 -13.41
CA GLY A 129 2.57 7.95 -12.85
C GLY A 129 2.57 6.69 -11.99
N ALA A 130 1.59 6.53 -11.10
CA ALA A 130 1.44 5.33 -10.29
C ALA A 130 1.15 4.09 -11.18
N MET A 131 0.32 4.25 -12.23
CA MET A 131 0.06 3.21 -13.22
C MET A 131 1.32 2.86 -14.03
N ALA A 132 2.16 3.85 -14.33
CA ALA A 132 3.41 3.63 -15.06
C ALA A 132 4.35 2.66 -14.32
N VAL A 133 4.45 2.76 -13.00
CA VAL A 133 5.27 1.88 -12.16
C VAL A 133 4.53 0.59 -11.75
N GLY A 134 3.22 0.50 -11.94
CA GLY A 134 2.40 -0.72 -11.77
C GLY A 134 2.58 -1.73 -12.91
N GLU A 135 2.05 -2.94 -12.76
CA GLU A 135 2.08 -3.99 -13.78
C GLU A 135 1.39 -3.56 -15.09
N ARG A 136 2.02 -3.89 -16.22
CA ARG A 136 1.41 -3.76 -17.55
C ARG A 136 0.47 -4.92 -17.81
N ASN A 137 -0.81 -4.65 -17.81
CA ASN A 137 -1.83 -5.67 -17.93
C ASN A 137 -3.09 -5.15 -18.66
N LEU A 138 -4.16 -5.94 -18.66
CA LEU A 138 -5.43 -5.58 -19.28
C LEU A 138 -5.99 -4.22 -18.83
N PHE A 139 -5.73 -3.81 -17.57
CA PHE A 139 -6.25 -2.56 -17.03
C PHE A 139 -5.44 -1.34 -17.49
N SER A 140 -4.13 -1.50 -17.72
CA SER A 140 -3.24 -0.43 -18.21
C SER A 140 -3.19 -0.35 -19.74
N ALA A 141 -3.54 -1.41 -20.45
CA ALA A 141 -3.42 -1.51 -21.91
C ALA A 141 -4.05 -0.32 -22.69
N PRO A 142 -5.23 0.22 -22.34
CA PRO A 142 -5.80 1.38 -23.05
C PRO A 142 -4.99 2.68 -22.89
N PHE A 143 -4.05 2.73 -21.93
CA PHE A 143 -3.27 3.90 -21.56
C PHE A 143 -1.77 3.73 -21.85
N GLU A 144 -1.36 2.64 -22.49
CA GLU A 144 0.05 2.25 -22.68
C GLU A 144 0.90 3.40 -23.25
N ASP A 145 0.38 4.10 -24.28
CA ASP A 145 1.07 5.22 -24.94
C ASP A 145 1.23 6.48 -24.06
N LYS A 146 0.60 6.50 -22.89
CA LYS A 146 0.65 7.63 -21.93
C LYS A 146 1.56 7.35 -20.76
N LEU A 147 2.03 6.12 -20.62
CA LEU A 147 2.83 5.69 -19.48
C LEU A 147 4.32 5.81 -19.83
N PHE A 148 5.09 6.41 -18.92
CA PHE A 148 6.53 6.47 -19.12
C PHE A 148 7.22 5.09 -18.97
N PRO A 149 8.40 4.89 -19.57
CA PRO A 149 9.13 3.64 -19.48
C PRO A 149 9.65 3.41 -18.05
N VAL A 150 9.59 2.16 -17.61
CA VAL A 150 10.03 1.70 -16.30
C VAL A 150 10.83 0.41 -16.47
N ALA A 151 11.97 0.29 -15.83
CA ALA A 151 12.74 -0.96 -15.81
C ALA A 151 12.04 -1.97 -14.89
N ARG A 152 11.89 -3.21 -15.34
CA ARG A 152 11.15 -4.25 -14.65
C ARG A 152 12.07 -5.32 -14.07
N VAL A 153 11.73 -5.75 -12.86
CA VAL A 153 12.40 -6.85 -12.15
C VAL A 153 11.34 -7.88 -11.78
N PRO A 154 11.59 -9.18 -12.02
CA PRO A 154 10.67 -10.22 -11.60
C PRO A 154 10.42 -10.18 -10.09
N TRP A 155 9.16 -10.41 -9.68
CA TRP A 155 8.81 -10.59 -8.27
C TRP A 155 8.93 -12.06 -7.90
N PRO A 156 9.85 -12.46 -7.00
CA PRO A 156 10.08 -13.86 -6.65
C PRO A 156 9.05 -14.36 -5.64
N ALA A 157 7.77 -14.38 -6.05
CA ALA A 157 6.67 -14.80 -5.19
C ALA A 157 6.94 -16.16 -4.56
N THR A 158 6.72 -16.27 -3.24
CA THR A 158 6.92 -17.48 -2.46
C THR A 158 5.70 -17.85 -1.62
N TRP A 159 5.68 -19.09 -1.15
CA TRP A 159 4.64 -19.71 -0.33
C TRP A 159 5.24 -20.74 0.62
N TRP A 160 4.42 -21.40 1.42
CA TRP A 160 4.90 -22.47 2.30
C TRP A 160 5.46 -23.64 1.48
N ASP A 161 6.58 -24.19 1.94
CA ASP A 161 7.26 -25.33 1.30
C ASP A 161 7.67 -25.08 -0.17
N ASP A 162 8.10 -23.84 -0.48
CA ASP A 162 8.57 -23.45 -1.81
C ASP A 162 10.06 -23.79 -1.97
N ASP A 163 10.35 -24.94 -2.55
CA ASP A 163 11.72 -25.45 -2.76
C ASP A 163 12.54 -24.59 -3.75
N ALA A 164 11.88 -23.73 -4.55
CA ALA A 164 12.54 -22.90 -5.56
C ALA A 164 12.80 -21.46 -5.10
N VAL A 165 12.51 -21.11 -3.85
CA VAL A 165 12.54 -19.73 -3.38
C VAL A 165 13.89 -19.06 -3.58
N GLU A 166 15.01 -19.72 -3.22
CA GLU A 166 16.35 -19.18 -3.38
C GLU A 166 16.72 -18.94 -4.85
N ALA A 167 16.36 -19.86 -5.71
CA ALA A 167 16.64 -19.74 -7.15
C ALA A 167 15.84 -18.58 -7.79
N LYS A 168 14.57 -18.40 -7.38
CA LYS A 168 13.74 -17.28 -7.85
C LYS A 168 14.26 -15.93 -7.36
N GLU A 169 14.65 -15.85 -6.09
CA GLU A 169 15.23 -14.64 -5.51
C GLU A 169 16.56 -14.28 -6.18
N SER A 170 17.46 -15.26 -6.38
CA SER A 170 18.74 -15.06 -7.07
C SER A 170 18.54 -14.52 -8.49
N ALA A 171 17.66 -15.14 -9.27
CA ALA A 171 17.35 -14.70 -10.61
C ALA A 171 16.77 -13.26 -10.66
N ALA A 172 15.88 -12.92 -9.72
CA ALA A 172 15.34 -11.55 -9.62
C ALA A 172 16.43 -10.54 -9.26
N LEU A 173 17.33 -10.88 -8.33
CA LEU A 173 18.44 -10.02 -7.93
C LEU A 173 19.47 -9.81 -9.03
N GLU A 174 19.75 -10.82 -9.87
CA GLU A 174 20.60 -10.68 -11.05
C GLU A 174 20.00 -9.71 -12.09
N VAL A 175 18.68 -9.75 -12.27
CA VAL A 175 17.98 -8.77 -13.12
C VAL A 175 18.07 -7.37 -12.51
N LEU A 176 17.84 -7.25 -11.19
CA LEU A 176 17.95 -5.97 -10.47
C LEU A 176 19.36 -5.36 -10.62
N GLU A 177 20.41 -6.14 -10.41
CA GLU A 177 21.79 -5.68 -10.58
C GLU A 177 22.04 -5.13 -11.99
N ARG A 178 21.60 -5.85 -13.01
CA ARG A 178 21.75 -5.44 -14.40
C ARG A 178 21.00 -4.14 -14.73
N VAL A 179 19.77 -3.98 -14.26
CA VAL A 179 19.03 -2.74 -14.53
C VAL A 179 19.59 -1.55 -13.76
N LEU A 180 20.21 -1.78 -12.60
CA LEU A 180 20.86 -0.76 -11.78
C LEU A 180 22.22 -0.29 -12.32
N GLU A 181 22.79 -0.94 -13.35
CA GLU A 181 23.95 -0.41 -14.11
C GLU A 181 23.60 0.95 -14.78
N THR A 182 22.32 1.15 -15.09
CA THR A 182 21.82 2.45 -15.59
C THR A 182 21.55 3.39 -14.42
N PRO A 183 21.97 4.68 -14.50
CA PRO A 183 21.68 5.66 -13.45
C PRO A 183 20.18 5.73 -13.11
N THR A 184 19.82 5.21 -11.96
CA THR A 184 18.42 5.00 -11.50
C THR A 184 18.07 6.07 -10.48
N ALA A 185 16.89 6.69 -10.63
CA ALA A 185 16.36 7.65 -9.66
C ALA A 185 15.83 6.93 -8.42
N ALA A 186 15.02 5.91 -8.60
CA ALA A 186 14.47 5.14 -7.49
C ALA A 186 14.08 3.71 -7.89
N VAL A 187 14.06 2.83 -6.89
CA VAL A 187 13.42 1.53 -6.90
C VAL A 187 12.16 1.62 -6.06
N ILE A 188 11.00 1.23 -6.60
CA ILE A 188 9.73 1.20 -5.88
C ILE A 188 9.23 -0.23 -5.70
N LEU A 189 8.69 -0.55 -4.52
CA LEU A 189 8.12 -1.87 -4.21
C LEU A 189 7.03 -1.78 -3.13
N GLU A 190 6.13 -2.76 -3.13
CA GLU A 190 5.21 -3.07 -2.02
C GLU A 190 5.95 -4.02 -1.05
N PRO A 191 6.29 -3.62 0.21
CA PRO A 191 7.08 -4.48 1.08
C PRO A 191 6.32 -5.74 1.51
N LEU A 192 6.96 -6.90 1.44
CA LEU A 192 6.50 -8.24 1.81
C LEU A 192 5.35 -8.80 0.97
N LEU A 193 4.48 -7.95 0.41
CA LEU A 193 3.21 -8.40 -0.15
C LEU A 193 2.75 -7.47 -1.30
N GLN A 194 2.68 -8.00 -2.50
CA GLN A 194 1.94 -7.36 -3.59
C GLN A 194 0.45 -7.68 -3.47
N GLY A 195 -0.36 -6.68 -3.08
CA GLY A 195 -1.77 -6.90 -2.82
C GLY A 195 -2.57 -7.25 -4.06
N ALA A 196 -2.63 -6.36 -5.04
CA ALA A 196 -3.37 -6.57 -6.28
C ALA A 196 -2.73 -7.63 -7.20
N GLY A 197 -1.45 -7.93 -7.01
CA GLY A 197 -0.72 -9.02 -7.67
C GLY A 197 -1.11 -10.42 -7.20
N GLY A 198 -2.29 -10.60 -6.59
CA GLY A 198 -2.76 -11.89 -6.09
C GLY A 198 -2.23 -12.25 -4.70
N MET A 199 -1.95 -11.28 -3.86
CA MET A 199 -1.34 -11.47 -2.54
C MET A 199 0.01 -12.20 -2.63
N ALA A 200 0.82 -11.86 -3.65
CA ALA A 200 2.13 -12.45 -3.88
C ALA A 200 3.11 -11.99 -2.80
N MET A 201 3.65 -12.92 -2.03
CA MET A 201 4.54 -12.63 -0.89
C MET A 201 5.99 -12.92 -1.24
N VAL A 202 6.91 -12.22 -0.55
CA VAL A 202 8.36 -12.47 -0.61
C VAL A 202 8.93 -12.55 0.81
N ARG A 203 10.11 -13.12 0.93
CA ARG A 203 10.83 -13.19 2.22
C ARG A 203 11.46 -11.83 2.57
N PRO A 204 11.58 -11.49 3.86
CA PRO A 204 12.35 -10.33 4.33
C PRO A 204 13.80 -10.29 3.79
N GLU A 205 14.43 -11.46 3.64
CA GLU A 205 15.79 -11.65 3.13
C GLU A 205 15.94 -11.03 1.73
N PHE A 206 15.00 -11.31 0.84
CA PHE A 206 14.98 -10.74 -0.51
C PHE A 206 14.92 -9.21 -0.47
N LEU A 207 14.03 -8.64 0.33
CA LEU A 207 13.88 -7.18 0.43
C LEU A 207 15.14 -6.50 0.98
N ARG A 208 15.83 -7.11 1.94
CA ARG A 208 17.13 -6.61 2.42
C ARG A 208 18.20 -6.63 1.33
N GLN A 209 18.19 -7.65 0.48
CA GLN A 209 19.08 -7.72 -0.68
C GLN A 209 18.73 -6.66 -1.75
N VAL A 210 17.44 -6.40 -1.98
CA VAL A 210 16.99 -5.31 -2.85
C VAL A 210 17.46 -3.96 -2.32
N GLU A 211 17.26 -3.67 -1.03
CA GLU A 211 17.75 -2.43 -0.40
C GLU A 211 19.25 -2.27 -0.57
N ALA A 212 20.04 -3.30 -0.26
CA ALA A 212 21.50 -3.25 -0.35
C ALA A 212 21.97 -2.87 -1.76
N ARG A 213 21.40 -3.47 -2.80
CA ARG A 213 21.75 -3.18 -4.20
C ARG A 213 21.29 -1.80 -4.64
N THR A 214 20.10 -1.40 -4.21
CA THR A 214 19.58 -0.05 -4.46
C THR A 214 20.51 1.01 -3.90
N ARG A 215 20.96 0.85 -2.66
CA ARG A 215 21.92 1.76 -2.03
C ARG A 215 23.29 1.74 -2.68
N GLN A 216 23.79 0.57 -3.08
CA GLN A 216 25.06 0.44 -3.80
C GLN A 216 25.03 1.19 -5.13
N ALA A 217 23.92 1.20 -5.85
CA ALA A 217 23.70 1.98 -7.06
C ALA A 217 23.44 3.48 -6.78
N GLY A 218 23.34 3.85 -5.51
CA GLY A 218 23.02 5.21 -5.06
C GLY A 218 21.58 5.62 -5.35
N ALA A 219 20.68 4.73 -5.76
CA ALA A 219 19.28 5.01 -6.03
C ALA A 219 18.47 5.16 -4.73
N LEU A 220 17.36 5.89 -4.77
CA LEU A 220 16.42 5.97 -3.66
C LEU A 220 15.53 4.72 -3.60
N LEU A 221 15.16 4.30 -2.39
CA LEU A 221 14.19 3.23 -2.16
C LEU A 221 12.84 3.83 -1.77
N ILE A 222 11.79 3.51 -2.52
CA ILE A 222 10.40 3.90 -2.24
C ILE A 222 9.66 2.66 -1.75
N ALA A 223 9.12 2.70 -0.53
CA ALA A 223 8.22 1.68 -0.02
C ALA A 223 6.76 2.13 -0.18
N ASP A 224 6.00 1.39 -0.95
CA ASP A 224 4.55 1.55 -1.02
C ASP A 224 3.88 0.75 0.11
N GLU A 225 3.60 1.43 1.20
CA GLU A 225 2.92 0.88 2.39
C GLU A 225 1.41 1.19 2.41
N VAL A 226 0.86 1.57 1.27
CA VAL A 226 -0.57 1.92 1.14
C VAL A 226 -1.46 0.76 1.57
N LEU A 227 -1.09 -0.49 1.23
CA LEU A 227 -1.79 -1.68 1.69
C LEU A 227 -1.16 -2.27 2.95
N THR A 228 0.16 -2.32 3.00
CA THR A 228 0.93 -3.15 3.93
C THR A 228 1.12 -2.51 5.30
N GLY A 229 0.93 -1.20 5.40
CA GLY A 229 1.09 -0.43 6.62
C GLY A 229 0.00 -0.65 7.68
N PHE A 230 0.20 -0.03 8.82
CA PHE A 230 -0.76 0.05 9.94
C PHE A 230 -1.20 -1.32 10.49
N GLY A 231 -0.24 -2.23 10.68
CA GLY A 231 -0.48 -3.54 11.29
C GLY A 231 -0.89 -4.64 10.31
N ARG A 232 -1.19 -4.32 9.04
CA ARG A 232 -1.69 -5.27 8.05
C ARG A 232 -0.78 -6.49 7.87
N CYS A 233 0.52 -6.28 7.82
CA CYS A 233 1.53 -7.32 7.67
C CYS A 233 2.16 -7.78 8.98
N GLY A 234 1.55 -7.51 10.14
CA GLY A 234 2.02 -8.02 11.45
C GLY A 234 3.02 -7.14 12.18
N ASP A 235 3.32 -5.96 11.66
CA ASP A 235 4.03 -4.86 12.33
C ASP A 235 3.41 -3.54 11.87
N TRP A 236 3.79 -2.40 12.46
CA TRP A 236 3.36 -1.07 12.03
C TRP A 236 3.50 -0.87 10.53
N PHE A 237 4.65 -1.26 9.98
CA PHE A 237 4.97 -1.21 8.55
C PHE A 237 5.65 -2.51 8.12
N ALA A 238 5.36 -2.95 6.92
CA ALA A 238 5.97 -4.15 6.35
C ALA A 238 7.47 -3.96 6.09
N SER A 239 7.90 -2.74 5.73
CA SER A 239 9.33 -2.37 5.63
C SER A 239 10.06 -2.57 6.95
N ARG A 240 9.46 -2.16 8.07
CA ARG A 240 10.00 -2.37 9.41
C ARG A 240 10.11 -3.87 9.73
N ARG A 241 9.06 -4.65 9.45
CA ARG A 241 9.06 -6.10 9.63
C ARG A 241 10.13 -6.79 8.78
N ALA A 242 10.34 -6.31 7.55
CA ALA A 242 11.37 -6.82 6.65
C ALA A 242 12.79 -6.40 7.05
N GLY A 243 12.94 -5.39 7.91
CA GLY A 243 14.22 -4.83 8.32
C GLY A 243 14.86 -3.95 7.24
N ILE A 244 14.07 -3.33 6.36
CA ILE A 244 14.52 -2.36 5.35
C ILE A 244 14.20 -0.92 5.78
N ARG A 245 14.97 0.04 5.28
CA ARG A 245 14.82 1.47 5.58
C ARG A 245 14.64 2.25 4.27
N PRO A 246 13.42 2.50 3.84
CA PRO A 246 13.19 3.29 2.62
C PRO A 246 13.59 4.76 2.81
N ASP A 247 13.89 5.44 1.72
CA ASP A 247 14.11 6.89 1.68
C ASP A 247 12.79 7.65 1.58
N LEU A 248 11.80 7.03 0.94
CA LEU A 248 10.43 7.52 0.75
C LEU A 248 9.43 6.41 1.06
N MET A 249 8.28 6.77 1.65
CA MET A 249 7.22 5.83 1.97
C MET A 249 5.85 6.42 1.62
N ALA A 250 5.04 5.71 0.85
CA ALA A 250 3.67 6.08 0.54
C ALA A 250 2.69 5.41 1.51
N LEU A 251 1.81 6.20 2.13
CA LEU A 251 0.81 5.78 3.12
C LEU A 251 -0.59 6.21 2.70
N SER A 252 -1.59 5.37 2.94
CA SER A 252 -3.02 5.68 2.72
C SER A 252 -3.90 4.61 3.39
N LYS A 253 -5.06 4.31 2.82
CA LYS A 253 -6.00 3.23 3.26
C LYS A 253 -6.20 3.18 4.78
N GLY A 254 -5.46 2.29 5.47
CA GLY A 254 -5.50 2.13 6.92
C GLY A 254 -5.15 3.38 7.72
N LEU A 255 -4.49 4.36 7.12
CA LEU A 255 -4.12 5.63 7.76
C LEU A 255 -5.31 6.29 8.48
N THR A 256 -6.45 6.41 7.81
CA THR A 256 -7.68 7.00 8.37
C THR A 256 -8.63 5.95 8.95
N GLY A 257 -8.18 4.71 9.14
CA GLY A 257 -9.05 3.59 9.52
C GLY A 257 -10.11 3.25 8.48
N GLY A 258 -9.98 3.77 7.25
CA GLY A 258 -10.91 3.55 6.14
C GLY A 258 -12.09 4.54 6.08
N CYS A 259 -12.10 5.57 6.93
CA CYS A 259 -13.23 6.51 7.00
C CYS A 259 -13.18 7.60 5.93
N LEU A 260 -11.98 8.09 5.59
CA LEU A 260 -11.79 9.20 4.65
C LEU A 260 -10.60 8.91 3.71
N PRO A 261 -10.67 9.38 2.44
CA PRO A 261 -9.52 9.35 1.57
C PRO A 261 -8.44 10.31 2.12
N MET A 262 -7.20 9.84 2.18
CA MET A 262 -6.01 10.61 2.51
C MET A 262 -4.78 9.83 2.06
N GLY A 263 -3.79 10.53 1.56
CA GLY A 263 -2.46 10.01 1.26
C GLY A 263 -1.39 10.81 1.99
N VAL A 264 -0.30 10.16 2.34
CA VAL A 264 0.89 10.79 2.90
C VAL A 264 2.11 10.18 2.24
N THR A 265 3.03 11.04 1.82
CA THR A 265 4.37 10.62 1.39
C THR A 265 5.35 11.04 2.47
N MET A 266 5.98 10.07 3.12
CA MET A 266 7.06 10.30 4.08
C MET A 266 8.39 10.36 3.34
N ALA A 267 9.30 11.19 3.82
CA ALA A 267 10.65 11.34 3.28
C ALA A 267 11.69 11.43 4.40
N SER A 268 12.90 10.95 4.13
CA SER A 268 14.04 11.13 5.02
C SER A 268 14.53 12.58 5.02
N GLU A 269 15.21 12.99 6.09
CA GLU A 269 15.84 14.31 6.16
C GLU A 269 16.84 14.52 5.00
N ALA A 270 17.62 13.50 4.66
CA ALA A 270 18.58 13.55 3.57
C ALA A 270 17.93 13.80 2.19
N VAL A 271 16.70 13.32 1.99
CA VAL A 271 15.92 13.64 0.80
C VAL A 271 15.45 15.09 0.85
N PHE A 272 14.93 15.54 1.98
CA PHE A 272 14.39 16.88 2.16
C PHE A 272 15.45 17.98 1.97
N GLU A 273 16.67 17.78 2.45
CA GLU A 273 17.78 18.74 2.34
C GLU A 273 18.04 19.24 0.91
N ALA A 274 17.77 18.41 -0.11
CA ALA A 274 17.94 18.81 -1.50
C ALA A 274 16.86 19.79 -2.01
N PHE A 275 15.81 20.03 -1.24
CA PHE A 275 14.72 20.95 -1.57
C PHE A 275 14.81 22.26 -0.77
N VAL A 276 15.84 22.41 0.07
CA VAL A 276 16.06 23.59 0.91
C VAL A 276 17.03 24.55 0.23
N GLY A 277 16.67 25.82 0.15
CA GLY A 277 17.52 26.88 -0.39
C GLY A 277 16.71 28.09 -0.83
N ASP A 278 17.41 29.15 -1.22
CA ASP A 278 16.80 30.43 -1.67
C ASP A 278 16.32 30.38 -3.13
N ASP A 279 16.73 29.36 -3.89
CA ASP A 279 16.31 29.21 -5.28
C ASP A 279 14.90 28.56 -5.33
N PRO A 280 13.88 29.26 -5.84
CA PRO A 280 12.52 28.70 -5.98
C PRO A 280 12.47 27.43 -6.84
N CYS A 281 13.45 27.20 -7.71
CA CYS A 281 13.52 25.99 -8.53
C CYS A 281 13.78 24.73 -7.71
N LEU A 282 14.28 24.83 -6.49
CA LEU A 282 14.46 23.71 -5.58
C LEU A 282 13.13 23.23 -4.97
N THR A 283 12.12 24.10 -4.93
CA THR A 283 10.84 23.81 -4.28
C THR A 283 10.07 22.72 -5.01
N LEU A 284 9.48 21.77 -4.25
CA LEU A 284 8.52 20.83 -4.79
C LEU A 284 7.18 21.53 -5.06
N TRP A 285 6.99 22.00 -6.28
CA TRP A 285 5.73 22.62 -6.71
C TRP A 285 4.67 21.56 -6.95
N HIS A 286 4.02 21.12 -5.88
CA HIS A 286 2.90 20.19 -5.90
C HIS A 286 1.95 20.54 -4.77
N GLY A 287 0.66 20.49 -5.02
CA GLY A 287 -0.37 20.73 -4.02
C GLY A 287 -1.76 20.52 -4.62
N HIS A 288 -2.74 20.53 -3.76
CA HIS A 288 -4.15 20.48 -4.10
C HIS A 288 -5.00 21.12 -3.00
N SER A 289 -6.27 21.41 -3.30
CA SER A 289 -7.14 22.19 -2.40
C SER A 289 -7.40 21.51 -1.03
N PHE A 290 -7.29 20.20 -0.94
CA PHE A 290 -7.54 19.42 0.29
C PHE A 290 -6.26 18.93 0.96
N THR A 291 -5.09 19.51 0.63
CA THR A 291 -3.83 19.18 1.30
C THR A 291 -3.98 19.27 2.81
N ALA A 292 -3.57 18.22 3.53
CA ALA A 292 -3.70 18.11 4.98
C ALA A 292 -5.13 18.31 5.50
N ASN A 293 -6.13 17.78 4.80
CA ASN A 293 -7.54 17.92 5.21
C ASN A 293 -7.73 17.66 6.71
N PRO A 294 -8.26 18.64 7.49
CA PRO A 294 -8.38 18.51 8.95
C PRO A 294 -9.19 17.31 9.40
N LEU A 295 -10.25 16.95 8.65
CA LEU A 295 -11.09 15.78 8.97
C LEU A 295 -10.32 14.47 8.79
N GLY A 296 -9.55 14.38 7.70
CA GLY A 296 -8.67 13.23 7.43
C GLY A 296 -7.57 13.10 8.49
N CYS A 297 -6.94 14.21 8.89
CA CYS A 297 -5.93 14.23 9.95
C CYS A 297 -6.52 13.82 11.30
N ALA A 298 -7.71 14.27 11.65
CA ALA A 298 -8.39 13.89 12.88
C ALA A 298 -8.76 12.39 12.88
N ALA A 299 -9.28 11.88 11.75
CA ALA A 299 -9.56 10.46 11.59
C ALA A 299 -8.28 9.62 11.70
N ALA A 300 -7.18 10.06 11.10
CA ALA A 300 -5.90 9.38 11.16
C ALA A 300 -5.33 9.35 12.59
N ASN A 301 -5.36 10.45 13.30
CA ASN A 301 -4.95 10.49 14.73
C ASN A 301 -5.79 9.54 15.59
N ALA A 302 -7.11 9.53 15.40
CA ALA A 302 -8.01 8.62 16.12
C ALA A 302 -7.77 7.14 15.75
N SER A 303 -7.42 6.87 14.48
CA SER A 303 -7.03 5.52 14.01
C SER A 303 -5.73 5.07 14.70
N LEU A 304 -4.73 5.95 14.77
CA LEU A 304 -3.47 5.65 15.47
C LEU A 304 -3.71 5.42 16.98
N ASP A 305 -4.58 6.20 17.63
CA ASP A 305 -4.94 5.96 19.05
C ASP A 305 -5.48 4.56 19.29
N LEU A 306 -6.30 4.05 18.37
CA LEU A 306 -6.84 2.70 18.47
C LEU A 306 -5.77 1.62 18.27
N LEU A 307 -4.83 1.82 17.32
CA LEU A 307 -3.74 0.89 17.07
C LEU A 307 -2.72 0.85 18.22
N GLU A 308 -2.39 2.00 18.80
CA GLU A 308 -1.44 2.14 19.91
C GLU A 308 -1.92 1.50 21.20
N ARG A 309 -3.22 1.28 21.38
CA ARG A 309 -3.77 0.60 22.57
C ARG A 309 -3.31 -0.85 22.70
N ASN A 310 -3.08 -1.54 21.58
CA ASN A 310 -2.66 -2.93 21.59
C ASN A 310 -1.80 -3.31 20.34
N PRO A 311 -0.59 -2.79 20.23
CA PRO A 311 0.29 -3.11 19.09
C PRO A 311 0.72 -4.60 19.09
N ALA A 312 0.69 -5.27 20.23
CA ALA A 312 0.95 -6.71 20.31
C ALA A 312 -0.08 -7.55 19.53
N ALA A 313 -1.28 -7.01 19.28
CA ALA A 313 -2.29 -7.68 18.46
C ALA A 313 -1.82 -7.95 17.02
N PHE A 314 -0.91 -7.13 16.46
CA PHE A 314 -0.40 -7.31 15.10
C PHE A 314 0.22 -8.70 14.88
N GLN A 315 0.99 -9.18 15.84
CA GLN A 315 1.60 -10.52 15.78
C GLN A 315 0.60 -11.65 16.02
N GLN A 316 -0.45 -11.40 16.82
CA GLN A 316 -1.46 -12.41 17.14
C GLN A 316 -2.36 -12.76 15.94
N PHE A 317 -2.57 -11.83 15.00
CA PHE A 317 -3.41 -12.09 13.83
C PHE A 317 -2.87 -13.24 12.99
N GLU A 318 -1.58 -13.26 12.72
CA GLU A 318 -0.97 -14.35 11.96
C GLU A 318 -1.13 -15.71 12.67
N GLN A 319 -0.93 -15.75 13.98
CA GLN A 319 -1.14 -16.96 14.79
C GLN A 319 -2.57 -17.46 14.73
N ARG A 320 -3.57 -16.56 14.70
CA ARG A 320 -4.99 -16.93 14.58
C ARG A 320 -5.34 -17.45 13.19
N HIS A 321 -4.77 -16.89 12.13
CA HIS A 321 -5.05 -17.32 10.76
C HIS A 321 -4.37 -18.64 10.39
N ARG A 322 -3.18 -18.90 10.92
CA ARG A 322 -2.35 -20.06 10.57
C ARG A 322 -3.09 -21.40 10.61
N PRO A 323 -3.79 -21.80 11.69
CA PRO A 323 -4.47 -23.10 11.74
C PRO A 323 -5.57 -23.25 10.68
N HIS A 324 -6.22 -22.14 10.31
CA HIS A 324 -7.26 -22.14 9.29
C HIS A 324 -6.66 -22.35 7.90
N LEU A 325 -5.55 -21.67 7.59
CA LEU A 325 -4.85 -21.81 6.33
C LEU A 325 -4.20 -23.19 6.20
N GLU A 326 -3.61 -23.76 7.26
CA GLU A 326 -3.10 -25.13 7.31
C GLU A 326 -4.17 -26.16 6.98
N ARG A 327 -5.39 -25.96 7.49
CA ARG A 327 -6.54 -26.83 7.14
C ARG A 327 -6.92 -26.71 5.67
N LEU A 328 -6.94 -25.49 5.12
CA LEU A 328 -7.25 -25.25 3.71
C LEU A 328 -6.16 -25.82 2.80
N ALA A 329 -4.89 -25.70 3.16
CA ALA A 329 -3.74 -26.21 2.40
C ALA A 329 -3.80 -27.75 2.18
N ARG A 330 -4.49 -28.49 3.05
CA ARG A 330 -4.71 -29.93 2.87
C ARG A 330 -5.71 -30.28 1.76
N HIS A 331 -6.43 -29.29 1.24
CA HIS A 331 -7.44 -29.53 0.21
C HIS A 331 -6.77 -29.63 -1.16
N ARG A 332 -7.03 -30.70 -1.92
CA ARG A 332 -6.39 -31.01 -3.23
C ARG A 332 -6.50 -29.93 -4.31
N LYS A 333 -7.39 -28.97 -4.15
CA LYS A 333 -7.58 -27.83 -5.06
C LYS A 333 -6.93 -26.54 -4.55
N VAL A 334 -6.23 -26.58 -3.43
CA VAL A 334 -5.52 -25.44 -2.86
C VAL A 334 -4.04 -25.68 -3.03
N GLN A 335 -3.34 -24.65 -3.51
CA GLN A 335 -1.89 -24.62 -3.67
C GLN A 335 -1.34 -23.27 -3.26
N HIS A 336 -0.04 -23.19 -3.05
CA HIS A 336 0.69 -21.97 -2.73
C HIS A 336 0.12 -21.21 -1.51
N PRO A 337 -0.10 -21.88 -0.36
CA PRO A 337 -0.57 -21.21 0.83
C PRO A 337 0.49 -20.25 1.35
N ARG A 338 0.06 -19.02 1.72
CA ARG A 338 0.94 -17.96 2.18
C ARG A 338 0.23 -17.06 3.18
N LEU A 339 0.98 -16.54 4.15
CA LEU A 339 0.42 -15.79 5.27
C LEU A 339 1.40 -14.72 5.75
N THR A 340 0.91 -13.50 5.89
CA THR A 340 1.61 -12.41 6.57
C THR A 340 0.63 -11.53 7.32
N GLY A 341 0.80 -11.38 8.63
CA GLY A 341 -0.09 -10.58 9.48
C GLY A 341 -1.55 -11.00 9.36
N THR A 342 -2.39 -10.09 8.86
CA THR A 342 -3.83 -10.32 8.65
C THR A 342 -4.16 -10.88 7.27
N VAL A 343 -3.18 -11.05 6.39
CA VAL A 343 -3.40 -11.46 5.00
C VAL A 343 -3.05 -12.92 4.80
N ALA A 344 -4.06 -13.73 4.51
CA ALA A 344 -3.90 -15.14 4.10
C ALA A 344 -4.21 -15.26 2.61
N GLY A 345 -3.32 -15.89 1.86
CA GLY A 345 -3.48 -16.15 0.44
C GLY A 345 -3.27 -17.62 0.09
N PHE A 346 -3.92 -18.07 -0.96
CA PHE A 346 -3.70 -19.35 -1.60
C PHE A 346 -4.19 -19.31 -3.04
N ASP A 347 -3.68 -20.20 -3.87
CA ASP A 347 -4.14 -20.32 -5.25
C ASP A 347 -5.08 -21.54 -5.38
N LEU A 348 -6.01 -21.45 -6.32
CA LEU A 348 -6.88 -22.58 -6.66
C LEU A 348 -6.31 -23.31 -7.87
N VAL A 349 -6.28 -24.63 -7.81
CA VAL A 349 -6.07 -25.46 -8.99
C VAL A 349 -7.31 -25.36 -9.88
N VAL A 350 -7.14 -24.67 -11.01
CA VAL A 350 -8.22 -24.40 -11.98
C VAL A 350 -7.83 -24.89 -13.36
N GLU A 351 -8.81 -25.17 -14.20
CA GLU A 351 -8.61 -25.44 -15.63
C GLU A 351 -8.39 -24.12 -16.40
N GLY A 352 -7.49 -24.12 -17.37
CA GLY A 352 -7.18 -22.95 -18.19
C GLY A 352 -6.14 -22.02 -17.56
N SER A 353 -6.02 -20.80 -18.10
CA SER A 353 -5.07 -19.80 -17.60
C SER A 353 -5.47 -19.31 -16.21
N SER A 354 -4.50 -19.22 -15.32
CA SER A 354 -4.66 -18.50 -14.05
C SER A 354 -4.75 -16.99 -14.31
N GLY A 355 -5.43 -16.25 -13.43
CA GLY A 355 -5.48 -14.80 -13.49
C GLY A 355 -6.89 -14.23 -13.30
N TYR A 356 -6.98 -12.92 -13.42
CA TYR A 356 -8.15 -12.12 -13.06
C TYR A 356 -9.43 -12.48 -13.85
N LEU A 357 -9.27 -12.97 -15.08
CA LEU A 357 -10.39 -13.34 -15.96
C LEU A 357 -10.84 -14.81 -15.83
N ASN A 358 -10.19 -15.60 -14.95
CA ASN A 358 -10.59 -16.99 -14.77
C ASN A 358 -12.02 -17.08 -14.19
N PRO A 359 -12.93 -17.87 -14.80
CA PRO A 359 -14.33 -17.98 -14.37
C PRO A 359 -14.50 -18.59 -12.97
N ALA A 360 -13.47 -19.19 -12.38
CA ALA A 360 -13.50 -19.69 -11.01
C ALA A 360 -13.65 -18.56 -9.98
N GLY A 361 -13.05 -17.38 -10.21
CA GLY A 361 -13.15 -16.22 -9.32
C GLY A 361 -14.59 -15.78 -9.06
N PRO A 362 -15.37 -15.42 -10.09
CA PRO A 362 -16.79 -15.07 -9.94
C PRO A 362 -17.64 -16.18 -9.33
N LYS A 363 -17.31 -17.47 -9.60
CA LYS A 363 -17.98 -18.61 -8.96
C LYS A 363 -17.73 -18.66 -7.46
N LEU A 364 -16.45 -18.53 -7.05
CA LEU A 364 -16.05 -18.53 -5.64
C LEU A 364 -16.69 -17.36 -4.90
N LYS A 365 -16.65 -16.16 -5.48
CA LYS A 365 -17.30 -14.97 -4.91
C LYS A 365 -18.80 -15.22 -4.64
N ARG A 366 -19.54 -15.75 -5.62
CA ARG A 366 -20.95 -16.06 -5.43
C ARG A 366 -21.19 -17.08 -4.31
N LEU A 367 -20.34 -18.09 -4.22
CA LEU A 367 -20.44 -19.11 -3.18
C LEU A 367 -20.14 -18.53 -1.80
N ALA A 368 -19.09 -17.71 -1.67
CA ALA A 368 -18.75 -17.03 -0.43
C ALA A 368 -19.90 -16.12 0.03
N MET A 369 -20.43 -15.28 -0.85
CA MET A 369 -21.58 -14.41 -0.54
C MET A 369 -22.83 -15.20 -0.13
N LYS A 370 -23.06 -16.37 -0.72
CA LYS A 370 -24.16 -17.28 -0.34
C LYS A 370 -23.99 -17.84 1.08
N ASN A 371 -22.74 -17.90 1.56
CA ASN A 371 -22.37 -18.34 2.90
C ASN A 371 -22.06 -17.16 3.85
N GLY A 372 -22.54 -15.95 3.53
CA GLY A 372 -22.44 -14.80 4.42
C GLY A 372 -21.07 -14.11 4.43
N VAL A 373 -20.22 -14.32 3.41
CA VAL A 373 -18.87 -13.74 3.34
C VAL A 373 -18.66 -12.99 2.00
N PHE A 374 -18.15 -11.79 2.07
CA PHE A 374 -17.77 -10.96 0.92
C PHE A 374 -16.25 -10.81 0.83
#